data_8aff6851415f7901f21e79ea8605d168
#
_entry.id   8aff6851415f7901f21e79ea8605d168
#
_cell.length_a   1.000
_cell.length_b   1.000
_cell.length_c   1.000
_cell.angle_alpha   90.00
_cell.angle_beta   90.00
_cell.angle_gamma   90.00
#
_symmetry.space_group_name_H-M   'P 1'
#
loop_
_entity.id
_entity.type
_entity.pdbx_description
1 polymer ?
#
loop_
_entity_poly.entity_id
_entity_poly.type
_entity_poly.pdbx_seq_one_letter_code
_entity_poly.pdbx_strand_id
1 'polypeptide(L)'
;MKMISTTLALAAATSATAKETPIILEAPFVSIASQDAYFNNLKAHCGKAYEGKLVADSANSDSFANKKLVMHVRKCSDRELQIPFHVGNDASRTWILTKTGSGISLKHDHRQKDGSYDDATMYGGHTVDAGFAQAQFFPADQYSKEDFIRRKIPQSTHNIWEMHIYPERFTYRLVRQGKLFRVDFDLTKPISPPAAPWGYTDK
;
A
#
# COMPACT_ATOMS: atom_id res chain seq x y z
N MET A 1 -19.44 -89.11 25.15
CA MET A 1 -18.97 -88.11 24.15
C MET A 1 -19.54 -86.72 24.53
N LYS A 2 -18.72 -85.87 25.11
CA LYS A 2 -19.15 -84.52 25.50
C LYS A 2 -18.67 -83.59 24.39
N MET A 3 -19.61 -82.87 23.73
CA MET A 3 -19.31 -81.82 22.78
C MET A 3 -19.03 -80.50 23.56
N ILE A 4 -17.88 -79.96 23.35
CA ILE A 4 -17.50 -78.63 23.87
C ILE A 4 -17.80 -77.62 22.77
N SER A 5 -18.75 -76.72 23.03
CA SER A 5 -19.12 -75.64 22.13
C SER A 5 -18.25 -74.42 22.48
N THR A 6 -17.40 -74.02 21.57
CA THR A 6 -16.53 -72.82 21.74
C THR A 6 -17.24 -71.64 21.12
N THR A 7 -17.66 -70.65 21.92
CA THR A 7 -18.22 -69.38 21.50
C THR A 7 -17.09 -68.44 21.22
N LEU A 8 -17.00 -68.00 19.96
CA LEU A 8 -16.04 -66.90 19.52
C LEU A 8 -16.66 -65.58 19.79
N ALA A 9 -16.07 -64.79 20.68
CA ALA A 9 -16.50 -63.44 20.94
C ALA A 9 -15.81 -62.50 19.92
N LEU A 10 -16.59 -61.82 19.08
CA LEU A 10 -16.13 -60.81 18.14
C LEU A 10 -15.99 -59.46 18.85
N ALA A 11 -14.77 -58.98 19.08
CA ALA A 11 -14.52 -57.67 19.65
C ALA A 11 -14.67 -56.62 18.55
N ALA A 12 -15.67 -55.74 18.66
CA ALA A 12 -15.83 -54.58 17.79
C ALA A 12 -14.81 -53.50 18.17
N ALA A 13 -13.84 -53.22 17.31
CA ALA A 13 -12.93 -52.09 17.46
C ALA A 13 -13.65 -50.80 17.07
N THR A 14 -13.95 -49.95 18.04
CA THR A 14 -14.43 -48.58 17.80
C THR A 14 -13.24 -47.69 17.40
N SER A 15 -13.14 -47.39 16.12
CA SER A 15 -12.18 -46.36 15.66
C SER A 15 -12.65 -44.99 16.11
N ALA A 16 -11.94 -44.39 17.08
CA ALA A 16 -12.11 -42.98 17.42
C ALA A 16 -11.59 -42.13 16.25
N THR A 17 -12.49 -41.48 15.52
CA THR A 17 -12.11 -40.45 14.55
C THR A 17 -11.51 -39.28 15.33
N ALA A 18 -10.21 -39.07 15.18
CA ALA A 18 -9.55 -37.89 15.69
C ALA A 18 -10.20 -36.65 14.99
N LYS A 19 -10.74 -35.76 15.79
CA LYS A 19 -11.30 -34.50 15.33
C LYS A 19 -10.13 -33.65 14.84
N GLU A 20 -9.96 -33.52 13.52
CA GLU A 20 -8.95 -32.63 12.97
C GLU A 20 -9.22 -31.19 13.45
N THR A 21 -8.26 -30.63 14.18
CA THR A 21 -8.28 -29.21 14.53
C THR A 21 -8.06 -28.42 13.23
N PRO A 22 -8.95 -27.48 12.87
CA PRO A 22 -8.73 -26.69 11.65
C PRO A 22 -7.40 -25.95 11.78
N ILE A 23 -6.53 -26.12 10.79
CA ILE A 23 -5.29 -25.35 10.67
C ILE A 23 -5.70 -23.92 10.33
N ILE A 24 -5.52 -23.00 11.27
CA ILE A 24 -5.71 -21.57 11.01
C ILE A 24 -4.52 -21.13 10.15
N LEU A 25 -4.74 -21.00 8.85
CA LEU A 25 -3.74 -20.57 7.86
C LEU A 25 -3.54 -19.03 7.84
N GLU A 26 -3.94 -18.33 8.88
CA GLU A 26 -3.58 -16.91 8.99
C GLU A 26 -2.11 -16.80 9.38
N ALA A 27 -1.28 -16.36 8.44
CA ALA A 27 0.10 -16.00 8.75
C ALA A 27 0.10 -14.95 9.88
N PRO A 28 0.87 -15.16 10.95
CA PRO A 28 0.93 -14.21 12.04
C PRO A 28 1.39 -12.85 11.49
N PHE A 29 0.76 -11.78 11.96
CA PHE A 29 1.20 -10.42 11.65
C PHE A 29 2.55 -10.21 12.34
N VAL A 30 3.64 -10.25 11.55
CA VAL A 30 5.00 -10.02 12.06
C VAL A 30 5.32 -8.54 11.96
N SER A 31 5.54 -7.91 13.11
CA SER A 31 5.97 -6.52 13.17
C SER A 31 7.43 -6.40 12.72
N ILE A 32 7.70 -5.50 11.78
CA ILE A 32 9.05 -5.12 11.35
C ILE A 32 9.32 -3.71 11.87
N ALA A 33 10.22 -3.58 12.84
CA ALA A 33 10.44 -2.36 13.61
C ALA A 33 10.68 -1.11 12.75
N SER A 34 11.46 -1.20 11.68
CA SER A 34 11.70 -0.08 10.76
C SER A 34 10.46 0.33 9.98
N GLN A 35 9.64 -0.64 9.56
CA GLN A 35 8.38 -0.37 8.85
C GLN A 35 7.33 0.22 9.79
N ASP A 36 7.25 -0.27 11.03
CA ASP A 36 6.36 0.32 12.05
C ASP A 36 6.77 1.74 12.39
N ALA A 37 8.07 2.00 12.56
CA ALA A 37 8.57 3.35 12.79
C ALA A 37 8.28 4.29 11.62
N TYR A 38 8.50 3.84 10.38
CA TYR A 38 8.16 4.59 9.17
C TYR A 38 6.67 4.94 9.13
N PHE A 39 5.81 3.94 9.32
CA PHE A 39 4.37 4.11 9.27
C PHE A 39 3.88 5.08 10.35
N ASN A 40 4.41 4.96 11.57
CA ASN A 40 4.09 5.84 12.69
C ASN A 40 4.59 7.28 12.47
N ASN A 41 5.79 7.45 11.90
CA ASN A 41 6.31 8.77 11.54
C ASN A 41 5.37 9.47 10.55
N LEU A 42 4.88 8.76 9.55
CA LEU A 42 3.93 9.32 8.59
C LEU A 42 2.54 9.56 9.21
N LYS A 43 2.07 8.64 10.06
CA LYS A 43 0.80 8.75 10.80
C LYS A 43 0.78 9.96 11.75
N ALA A 44 1.91 10.39 12.28
CA ALA A 44 2.02 11.58 13.15
C ALA A 44 1.59 12.88 12.43
N HIS A 45 1.52 12.86 11.11
CA HIS A 45 1.02 13.97 10.28
C HIS A 45 -0.48 13.85 9.94
N CYS A 46 -1.20 12.95 10.57
CA CYS A 46 -2.63 12.72 10.28
C CYS A 46 -3.45 14.02 10.46
N GLY A 47 -4.32 14.28 9.49
CA GLY A 47 -5.13 15.50 9.39
C GLY A 47 -4.39 16.72 8.82
N LYS A 48 -3.07 16.64 8.57
CA LYS A 48 -2.27 17.76 8.06
C LYS A 48 -2.04 17.64 6.56
N ALA A 49 -2.04 18.79 5.90
CA ALA A 49 -1.72 18.91 4.47
C ALA A 49 -0.47 19.81 4.29
N TYR A 50 0.27 19.53 3.22
CA TYR A 50 1.54 20.18 2.93
C TYR A 50 1.68 20.48 1.45
N GLU A 51 2.25 21.65 1.13
CA GLU A 51 2.58 22.01 -0.24
C GLU A 51 3.88 21.34 -0.66
N GLY A 52 3.90 20.87 -1.91
CA GLY A 52 5.02 20.16 -2.51
C GLY A 52 5.66 20.96 -3.65
N LYS A 53 6.94 20.65 -3.88
CA LYS A 53 7.72 21.16 -5.01
C LYS A 53 8.17 20.01 -5.90
N LEU A 54 7.92 20.13 -7.20
CA LEU A 54 8.52 19.25 -8.20
C LEU A 54 10.03 19.46 -8.22
N VAL A 55 10.81 18.43 -7.91
CA VAL A 55 12.28 18.47 -7.85
C VAL A 55 12.90 17.86 -9.09
N ALA A 56 12.29 16.79 -9.60
CA ALA A 56 12.73 16.13 -10.82
C ALA A 56 11.55 15.52 -11.58
N ASP A 57 11.54 15.68 -12.88
CA ASP A 57 10.70 14.91 -13.81
C ASP A 57 11.46 14.70 -15.13
N SER A 58 12.11 13.55 -15.29
CA SER A 58 12.87 13.22 -16.49
C SER A 58 12.03 13.08 -17.75
N ALA A 59 10.68 13.00 -17.61
CA ALA A 59 9.76 13.00 -18.74
C ALA A 59 9.38 14.41 -19.21
N ASN A 60 9.77 15.45 -18.45
CA ASN A 60 9.37 16.85 -18.69
C ASN A 60 7.86 16.99 -18.94
N SER A 61 7.08 16.30 -18.13
CA SER A 61 5.63 16.24 -18.27
C SER A 61 4.98 17.53 -17.81
N ASP A 62 4.17 18.17 -18.65
CA ASP A 62 3.32 19.31 -18.29
C ASP A 62 2.27 18.96 -17.23
N SER A 63 2.13 17.67 -16.90
CA SER A 63 1.13 17.20 -15.94
C SER A 63 1.36 17.74 -14.54
N PHE A 64 2.62 18.02 -14.16
CA PHE A 64 3.00 18.49 -12.82
C PHE A 64 3.69 19.87 -12.83
N ALA A 65 4.28 20.26 -13.97
CA ALA A 65 5.01 21.51 -14.10
C ALA A 65 4.10 22.72 -13.82
N ASN A 66 4.61 23.66 -13.03
CA ASN A 66 3.92 24.91 -12.67
C ASN A 66 2.55 24.73 -12.01
N LYS A 67 2.25 23.56 -11.47
CA LYS A 67 1.01 23.30 -10.72
C LYS A 67 1.27 23.29 -9.24
N LYS A 68 0.30 23.74 -8.44
CA LYS A 68 0.33 23.59 -7.01
C LYS A 68 0.19 22.12 -6.68
N LEU A 69 1.17 21.56 -5.96
CA LEU A 69 1.19 20.17 -5.52
C LEU A 69 0.86 20.13 -4.03
N VAL A 70 -0.09 19.30 -3.61
CA VAL A 70 -0.48 19.22 -2.21
C VAL A 70 -0.66 17.74 -1.83
N MET A 71 0.01 17.30 -0.77
CA MET A 71 -0.32 16.05 -0.09
C MET A 71 -1.16 16.32 1.16
N HIS A 72 -2.08 15.43 1.50
CA HIS A 72 -2.87 15.50 2.71
C HIS A 72 -2.90 14.12 3.38
N VAL A 73 -2.31 13.97 4.58
CA VAL A 73 -2.41 12.72 5.36
C VAL A 73 -3.81 12.67 5.95
N ARG A 74 -4.80 12.27 5.13
CA ARG A 74 -6.21 12.55 5.36
C ARG A 74 -6.89 11.55 6.29
N LYS A 75 -6.68 10.25 6.07
CA LYS A 75 -7.32 9.19 6.85
C LYS A 75 -6.26 8.24 7.38
N CYS A 76 -6.36 7.93 8.67
CA CYS A 76 -5.33 7.17 9.36
C CYS A 76 -5.97 6.16 10.31
N SER A 77 -5.47 4.94 10.24
CA SER A 77 -5.73 3.88 11.21
C SER A 77 -4.40 3.27 11.67
N ASP A 78 -4.45 2.19 12.44
CA ASP A 78 -3.24 1.45 12.82
C ASP A 78 -2.68 0.62 11.66
N ARG A 79 -3.47 0.39 10.62
CA ARG A 79 -3.12 -0.46 9.49
C ARG A 79 -3.11 0.25 8.14
N GLU A 80 -3.78 1.39 8.00
CA GLU A 80 -3.93 2.07 6.70
C GLU A 80 -3.83 3.58 6.84
N LEU A 81 -3.10 4.19 5.89
CA LEU A 81 -3.06 5.63 5.67
C LEU A 81 -3.54 5.93 4.25
N GLN A 82 -4.46 6.90 4.12
CA GLN A 82 -4.90 7.42 2.83
C GLN A 82 -4.39 8.86 2.69
N ILE A 83 -3.59 9.09 1.65
CA ILE A 83 -2.88 10.34 1.43
C ILE A 83 -3.21 10.86 0.03
N PRO A 84 -4.26 11.68 -0.13
CA PRO A 84 -4.53 12.40 -1.37
C PRO A 84 -3.34 13.20 -1.85
N PHE A 85 -3.08 13.16 -3.16
CA PHE A 85 -2.09 13.97 -3.85
C PHE A 85 -2.78 14.82 -4.93
N HIS A 86 -3.00 16.09 -4.61
CA HIS A 86 -3.64 17.06 -5.49
C HIS A 86 -2.61 17.72 -6.40
N VAL A 87 -2.96 17.91 -7.67
CA VAL A 87 -2.13 18.55 -8.69
C VAL A 87 -2.94 19.67 -9.35
N GLY A 88 -2.82 20.89 -8.83
CA GLY A 88 -3.72 21.98 -9.18
C GLY A 88 -5.18 21.64 -8.81
N ASN A 89 -6.07 21.63 -9.79
CA ASN A 89 -7.48 21.28 -9.63
C ASN A 89 -7.76 19.76 -9.81
N ASP A 90 -6.73 18.97 -10.10
CA ASP A 90 -6.85 17.53 -10.25
C ASP A 90 -6.73 16.85 -8.89
N ALA A 91 -7.84 16.32 -8.39
CA ALA A 91 -7.96 15.60 -7.12
C ALA A 91 -8.16 14.09 -7.31
N SER A 92 -7.66 13.53 -8.43
CA SER A 92 -7.87 12.14 -8.82
C SER A 92 -7.05 11.12 -8.04
N ARG A 93 -5.98 11.53 -7.33
CA ARG A 93 -4.95 10.62 -6.82
C ARG A 93 -4.99 10.49 -5.32
N THR A 94 -4.95 9.25 -4.81
CA THR A 94 -4.74 8.95 -3.39
C THR A 94 -3.72 7.84 -3.25
N TRP A 95 -2.65 8.06 -2.49
CA TRP A 95 -1.77 6.99 -2.04
C TRP A 95 -2.42 6.28 -0.87
N ILE A 96 -2.49 4.96 -0.95
CA ILE A 96 -2.98 4.10 0.12
C ILE A 96 -1.82 3.24 0.60
N LEU A 97 -1.37 3.45 1.83
CA LEU A 97 -0.37 2.62 2.48
C LEU A 97 -1.08 1.69 3.46
N THR A 98 -0.87 0.39 3.30
CA THR A 98 -1.48 -0.61 4.16
C THR A 98 -0.42 -1.53 4.76
N LYS A 99 -0.40 -1.66 6.08
CA LYS A 99 0.41 -2.68 6.77
C LYS A 99 -0.19 -4.05 6.48
N THR A 100 0.61 -4.95 5.95
CA THR A 100 0.26 -6.33 5.63
C THR A 100 0.93 -7.28 6.63
N GLY A 101 0.66 -8.59 6.52
CA GLY A 101 1.36 -9.60 7.32
C GLY A 101 2.86 -9.76 6.98
N SER A 102 3.33 -9.15 5.88
CA SER A 102 4.70 -9.31 5.36
C SER A 102 5.38 -7.99 5.01
N GLY A 103 4.82 -6.84 5.38
CA GLY A 103 5.39 -5.54 5.08
C GLY A 103 4.36 -4.43 4.91
N ILE A 104 4.66 -3.48 4.03
CA ILE A 104 3.76 -2.38 3.67
C ILE A 104 3.45 -2.46 2.18
N SER A 105 2.16 -2.37 1.84
CA SER A 105 1.67 -2.18 0.47
C SER A 105 1.47 -0.69 0.20
N LEU A 106 1.87 -0.22 -0.96
CA LEU A 106 1.51 1.09 -1.53
C LEU A 106 0.61 0.86 -2.73
N LYS A 107 -0.56 1.50 -2.74
CA LYS A 107 -1.45 1.55 -3.91
C LYS A 107 -1.76 2.99 -4.31
N HIS A 108 -1.92 3.21 -5.61
CA HIS A 108 -2.35 4.47 -6.19
C HIS A 108 -3.82 4.32 -6.58
N ASP A 109 -4.72 4.83 -5.75
CA ASP A 109 -6.14 4.91 -6.11
C ASP A 109 -6.35 6.14 -6.98
N HIS A 110 -6.78 5.92 -8.21
CA HIS A 110 -7.13 6.96 -9.15
C HIS A 110 -8.63 6.94 -9.41
N ARG A 111 -9.24 8.12 -9.34
CA ARG A 111 -10.67 8.32 -9.53
C ARG A 111 -10.95 9.33 -10.63
N GLN A 112 -12.04 9.11 -11.35
CA GLN A 112 -12.65 10.10 -12.22
C GLN A 112 -13.37 11.18 -11.40
N LYS A 113 -13.75 12.27 -12.04
CA LYS A 113 -14.38 13.41 -11.39
C LYS A 113 -15.74 13.09 -10.77
N ASP A 114 -16.44 12.09 -11.31
CA ASP A 114 -17.70 11.56 -10.80
C ASP A 114 -17.53 10.56 -9.64
N GLY A 115 -16.27 10.26 -9.26
CA GLY A 115 -15.90 9.34 -8.19
C GLY A 115 -15.74 7.89 -8.64
N SER A 116 -16.01 7.55 -9.90
CA SER A 116 -15.75 6.22 -10.43
C SER A 116 -14.24 5.93 -10.49
N TYR A 117 -13.87 4.66 -10.55
CA TYR A 117 -12.47 4.27 -10.72
C TYR A 117 -11.96 4.66 -12.11
N ASP A 118 -10.73 5.18 -12.15
CA ASP A 118 -10.00 5.31 -13.39
C ASP A 118 -9.56 3.92 -13.88
N ASP A 119 -9.42 3.76 -15.20
CA ASP A 119 -8.88 2.52 -15.76
C ASP A 119 -7.48 2.21 -15.22
N ALA A 120 -6.63 3.23 -15.03
CA ALA A 120 -5.31 3.12 -14.44
C ALA A 120 -5.36 3.38 -12.92
N THR A 121 -5.90 2.45 -12.17
CA THR A 121 -6.06 2.57 -10.72
C THR A 121 -5.50 1.38 -9.96
N MET A 122 -5.26 1.55 -8.65
CA MET A 122 -4.80 0.52 -7.71
C MET A 122 -3.47 -0.16 -8.10
N TYR A 123 -2.71 0.41 -9.02
CA TYR A 123 -1.34 -0.01 -9.26
C TYR A 123 -0.44 0.46 -8.11
N GLY A 124 0.69 -0.19 -7.93
CA GLY A 124 1.63 0.12 -6.86
C GLY A 124 2.63 -0.99 -6.63
N GLY A 125 3.06 -1.13 -5.40
CA GLY A 125 4.07 -2.11 -5.02
C GLY A 125 3.96 -2.54 -3.57
N HIS A 126 4.85 -3.43 -3.18
CA HIS A 126 4.97 -3.94 -1.83
C HIS A 126 6.43 -3.92 -1.42
N THR A 127 6.72 -3.63 -0.13
CA THR A 127 8.08 -3.72 0.40
C THR A 127 8.60 -5.15 0.29
N VAL A 128 9.87 -5.30 -0.10
CA VAL A 128 10.54 -6.61 -0.25
C VAL A 128 11.59 -6.86 0.83
N ASP A 129 11.89 -5.83 1.63
CA ASP A 129 12.82 -5.87 2.76
C ASP A 129 12.32 -4.97 3.89
N ALA A 130 13.09 -4.91 4.97
CA ALA A 130 12.74 -4.10 6.15
C ALA A 130 12.78 -2.58 5.90
N GLY A 131 13.51 -2.13 4.89
CA GLY A 131 13.74 -0.71 4.65
C GLY A 131 14.31 0.03 5.87
N PHE A 132 13.98 1.31 5.98
CA PHE A 132 14.42 2.19 7.06
C PHE A 132 13.24 2.88 7.72
N ALA A 133 13.41 3.33 8.96
CA ALA A 133 12.41 4.13 9.67
C ALA A 133 12.07 5.47 8.95
N GLN A 134 12.96 5.92 8.05
CA GLN A 134 12.79 7.14 7.25
C GLN A 134 12.50 6.89 5.79
N ALA A 135 12.60 5.65 5.30
CA ALA A 135 12.45 5.35 3.88
C ALA A 135 11.91 3.94 3.64
N GLN A 136 10.93 3.84 2.77
CA GLN A 136 10.39 2.58 2.28
C GLN A 136 10.37 2.56 0.76
N PHE A 137 10.55 1.37 0.19
CA PHE A 137 10.70 1.12 -1.24
C PHE A 137 9.64 0.11 -1.68
N PHE A 138 8.93 0.42 -2.76
CA PHE A 138 7.79 -0.34 -3.24
C PHE A 138 8.01 -0.72 -4.71
N PRO A 139 8.78 -1.77 -5.01
CA PRO A 139 8.86 -2.29 -6.38
C PRO A 139 7.48 -2.77 -6.84
N ALA A 140 7.18 -2.57 -8.13
CA ALA A 140 5.89 -2.90 -8.72
C ALA A 140 5.48 -4.35 -8.40
N ASP A 141 4.30 -4.50 -7.82
CA ASP A 141 3.73 -5.81 -7.51
C ASP A 141 3.17 -6.52 -8.76
N GLN A 142 2.76 -7.78 -8.60
CA GLN A 142 2.32 -8.60 -9.73
C GLN A 142 1.09 -8.01 -10.44
N TYR A 143 0.11 -7.51 -9.69
CA TYR A 143 -1.06 -6.83 -10.27
C TYR A 143 -0.64 -5.65 -11.15
N SER A 144 0.26 -4.81 -10.65
CA SER A 144 0.74 -3.63 -11.37
C SER A 144 1.51 -4.01 -12.63
N LYS A 145 2.35 -5.05 -12.57
CA LYS A 145 3.10 -5.55 -13.73
C LYS A 145 2.16 -6.05 -14.83
N GLU A 146 1.16 -6.83 -14.48
CA GLU A 146 0.15 -7.35 -15.42
C GLU A 146 -0.66 -6.21 -16.04
N ASP A 147 -1.10 -5.24 -15.22
CA ASP A 147 -1.81 -4.06 -15.69
C ASP A 147 -0.97 -3.23 -16.67
N PHE A 148 0.31 -3.00 -16.37
CA PHE A 148 1.21 -2.24 -17.25
C PHE A 148 1.48 -2.95 -18.58
N ILE A 149 1.58 -4.28 -18.59
CA ILE A 149 1.69 -5.07 -19.83
C ILE A 149 0.41 -4.90 -20.66
N ARG A 150 -0.76 -5.08 -20.05
CA ARG A 150 -2.07 -4.92 -20.70
C ARG A 150 -2.22 -3.53 -21.30
N ARG A 151 -1.73 -2.48 -20.61
CA ARG A 151 -1.76 -1.07 -21.05
C ARG A 151 -0.68 -0.71 -22.06
N LYS A 152 0.15 -1.67 -22.50
CA LYS A 152 1.25 -1.47 -23.46
C LYS A 152 2.31 -0.47 -22.96
N ILE A 153 2.56 -0.45 -21.67
CA ILE A 153 3.65 0.30 -21.02
C ILE A 153 4.58 -0.63 -20.21
N PRO A 154 5.16 -1.68 -20.84
CA PRO A 154 5.92 -2.73 -20.16
C PRO A 154 7.13 -2.19 -19.38
N GLN A 155 7.71 -1.07 -19.78
CA GLN A 155 8.79 -0.42 -19.02
C GLN A 155 8.40 -0.06 -17.58
N SER A 156 7.11 0.14 -17.30
CA SER A 156 6.60 0.46 -15.97
C SER A 156 6.57 -0.74 -15.02
N THR A 157 6.77 -1.96 -15.52
CA THR A 157 6.93 -3.17 -14.68
C THR A 157 8.16 -3.11 -13.79
N HIS A 158 9.13 -2.24 -14.12
CA HIS A 158 10.36 -1.98 -13.34
C HIS A 158 10.25 -0.75 -12.44
N ASN A 159 9.07 -0.17 -12.29
CA ASN A 159 8.88 0.96 -11.39
C ASN A 159 9.18 0.57 -9.94
N ILE A 160 9.91 1.44 -9.25
CA ILE A 160 10.05 1.43 -7.80
C ILE A 160 9.56 2.78 -7.30
N TRP A 161 8.54 2.76 -6.47
CA TRP A 161 8.14 3.95 -5.74
C TRP A 161 8.92 4.01 -4.44
N GLU A 162 9.41 5.18 -4.11
CA GLU A 162 10.14 5.44 -2.89
C GLU A 162 9.44 6.54 -2.12
N MET A 163 9.21 6.32 -0.85
CA MET A 163 8.65 7.32 0.05
C MET A 163 9.58 7.53 1.24
N HIS A 164 10.00 8.78 1.45
CA HIS A 164 10.91 9.14 2.52
C HIS A 164 10.23 10.12 3.46
N ILE A 165 10.37 9.93 4.77
CA ILE A 165 9.86 10.80 5.82
C ILE A 165 10.99 11.23 6.74
N TYR A 166 11.31 12.52 6.73
CA TYR A 166 12.26 13.17 7.62
C TYR A 166 11.52 14.21 8.45
N PRO A 167 12.08 14.73 9.55
CA PRO A 167 11.38 15.71 10.40
C PRO A 167 10.81 16.91 9.65
N GLU A 168 11.51 17.39 8.62
CA GLU A 168 11.14 18.60 7.88
C GLU A 168 10.65 18.32 6.46
N ARG A 169 10.70 17.08 5.98
CA ARG A 169 10.40 16.77 4.58
C ARG A 169 9.81 15.39 4.38
N PHE A 170 8.75 15.32 3.60
CA PHE A 170 8.32 14.09 2.94
C PHE A 170 8.72 14.12 1.47
N THR A 171 9.22 13.01 0.95
CA THR A 171 9.59 12.86 -0.47
C THR A 171 8.84 11.69 -1.08
N TYR A 172 8.19 11.92 -2.20
CA TYR A 172 7.68 10.88 -3.09
C TYR A 172 8.55 10.81 -4.34
N ARG A 173 9.08 9.63 -4.65
CA ARG A 173 9.86 9.36 -5.86
C ARG A 173 9.29 8.18 -6.63
N LEU A 174 9.43 8.24 -7.96
CA LEU A 174 9.29 7.10 -8.85
C LEU A 174 10.58 6.97 -9.64
N VAL A 175 11.19 5.79 -9.57
CA VAL A 175 12.42 5.48 -10.29
C VAL A 175 12.28 4.19 -11.11
N ARG A 176 12.91 4.17 -12.25
CA ARG A 176 13.25 3.04 -13.08
C ARG A 176 14.33 3.46 -14.08
N GLN A 177 14.86 2.54 -14.86
CA GLN A 177 15.83 2.90 -15.90
C GLN A 177 15.26 4.01 -16.82
N GLY A 178 15.98 5.10 -16.97
CA GLY A 178 15.61 6.24 -17.79
C GLY A 178 14.44 7.09 -17.26
N LYS A 179 13.95 6.82 -16.03
CA LYS A 179 12.86 7.59 -15.41
C LYS A 179 13.20 7.98 -13.98
N LEU A 180 13.11 9.28 -13.71
CA LEU A 180 13.11 9.84 -12.35
C LEU A 180 11.98 10.86 -12.26
N PHE A 181 11.11 10.68 -11.27
CA PHE A 181 10.13 11.67 -10.83
C PHE A 181 10.30 11.89 -9.33
N ARG A 182 10.28 13.14 -8.87
CA ARG A 182 10.40 13.45 -7.45
C ARG A 182 9.64 14.70 -7.09
N VAL A 183 8.85 14.61 -6.02
CA VAL A 183 8.21 15.74 -5.34
C VAL A 183 8.64 15.72 -3.87
N ASP A 184 9.06 16.88 -3.37
CA ASP A 184 9.36 17.10 -1.95
C ASP A 184 8.27 17.99 -1.34
N PHE A 185 7.81 17.66 -0.14
CA PHE A 185 6.80 18.39 0.64
C PHE A 185 7.45 18.94 1.91
N ASP A 186 7.23 20.21 2.21
CA ASP A 186 7.75 20.88 3.40
C ASP A 186 6.85 20.60 4.61
N LEU A 187 7.28 19.72 5.48
CA LEU A 187 6.53 19.33 6.68
C LEU A 187 6.59 20.36 7.81
N THR A 188 7.42 21.39 7.69
CA THR A 188 7.50 22.48 8.66
C THR A 188 6.36 23.48 8.52
N LYS A 189 5.66 23.48 7.36
CA LYS A 189 4.64 24.46 6.99
C LYS A 189 3.33 23.78 6.61
N PRO A 190 2.55 23.29 7.59
CA PRO A 190 1.23 22.74 7.29
C PRO A 190 0.33 23.84 6.71
N ILE A 191 -0.48 23.46 5.74
CA ILE A 191 -1.49 24.34 5.12
C ILE A 191 -2.90 23.83 5.45
N SER A 192 -3.91 24.64 5.16
CA SER A 192 -5.31 24.20 5.26
C SER A 192 -5.53 23.00 4.34
N PRO A 193 -6.13 21.91 4.85
CA PRO A 193 -6.43 20.75 4.03
C PRO A 193 -7.29 21.12 2.81
N PRO A 194 -6.99 20.57 1.63
CA PRO A 194 -7.85 20.72 0.46
C PRO A 194 -9.17 19.96 0.66
N ALA A 195 -10.15 20.21 -0.20
CA ALA A 195 -11.37 19.38 -0.28
C ALA A 195 -11.04 17.89 -0.46
N ALA A 196 -12.00 17.02 -0.15
CA ALA A 196 -11.84 15.59 -0.36
C ALA A 196 -11.45 15.27 -1.81
N PRO A 197 -10.59 14.25 -2.03
CA PRO A 197 -10.30 13.79 -3.38
C PRO A 197 -11.55 13.20 -4.03
N TRP A 198 -11.55 13.09 -5.34
CA TRP A 198 -12.66 12.54 -6.10
C TRP A 198 -13.00 11.11 -5.62
N GLY A 199 -14.29 10.83 -5.47
CA GLY A 199 -14.79 9.54 -4.97
C GLY A 199 -14.73 9.37 -3.44
N TYR A 200 -14.32 10.40 -2.69
CA TYR A 200 -14.27 10.40 -1.24
C TYR A 200 -15.18 11.50 -0.67
N THR A 201 -15.69 11.29 0.52
CA THR A 201 -16.51 12.27 1.23
C THR A 201 -15.83 12.76 2.50
N ASP A 202 -15.98 14.03 2.81
CA ASP A 202 -15.58 14.59 4.11
C ASP A 202 -16.67 14.19 5.13
N LYS A 203 -16.41 13.07 5.86
CA LYS A 203 -17.21 12.62 7.01
C LYS A 203 -16.34 12.54 8.23
#